data_e5eee1d1b1a0b4fbd1e013b0c7e50bd7
#
_entry.id   e5eee1d1b1a0b4fbd1e013b0c7e50bd7
#
_cell.length_a   1.000
_cell.length_b   1.000
_cell.length_c   1.000
_cell.angle_alpha   90.00
_cell.angle_beta   90.00
_cell.angle_gamma   90.00
#
_symmetry.space_group_name_H-M   'P 1'
#
loop_
_entity.id
_entity.type
_entity.pdbx_description
1 polymer ?
#
loop_
_entity_poly.entity_id
_entity_poly.type
_entity_poly.pdbx_seq_one_letter_code
_entity_poly.pdbx_strand_id
1 'polypeptide(L)'
;MNNEANEKPVLVIPCSGIGKVHGLISREATYLVTGELAPGRTETLCLALLVKGDAEAVAAVRDHACITIDGCPKACAEKNVEMAGGRAARAIQVAEAFKEHRGAKPGNATGLTDDGWAIAREVAAAVAGEASRLRGGEEVTR
;
A
#
# COMPACT_ATOMS: atom_id res chain seq x y z
N MET A 1 26.29 -12.45 1.50
CA MET A 1 25.68 -12.63 1.94
C MET A 1 24.49 -12.23 1.88
N ASN A 2 23.76 -12.73 1.82
CA ASN A 2 22.58 -12.40 1.76
C ASN A 2 22.04 -11.98 2.94
N ASN A 3 21.20 -11.19 3.00
CA ASN A 3 20.69 -10.66 4.11
C ASN A 3 19.30 -11.03 4.23
N GLU A 4 18.95 -11.73 5.26
CA GLU A 4 17.60 -12.15 5.41
C GLU A 4 16.64 -11.02 5.51
N ALA A 5 17.05 -9.93 6.10
CA ALA A 5 16.17 -8.78 6.19
C ALA A 5 15.80 -8.26 4.82
N ASN A 6 16.70 -8.35 3.85
CA ASN A 6 16.41 -7.89 2.51
C ASN A 6 15.53 -8.85 1.75
N GLU A 7 15.33 -10.05 2.28
CA GLU A 7 14.49 -11.02 1.61
C GLU A 7 13.08 -11.04 2.13
N LYS A 8 12.81 -10.41 3.24
CA LYS A 8 11.45 -10.38 3.76
C LYS A 8 10.56 -9.54 2.86
N PRO A 9 9.36 -9.99 2.60
CA PRO A 9 8.43 -9.17 1.84
C PRO A 9 8.14 -7.87 2.57
N VAL A 10 7.90 -6.82 1.80
CA VAL A 10 7.38 -5.57 2.36
C VAL A 10 5.88 -5.71 2.44
N LEU A 11 5.28 -5.31 3.54
CA LEU A 11 3.84 -5.34 3.67
C LEU A 11 3.25 -4.07 3.09
N VAL A 12 2.29 -4.23 2.19
CA VAL A 12 1.58 -3.11 1.59
C VAL A 12 0.17 -3.18 2.15
N ILE A 13 -0.22 -2.16 2.91
CA ILE A 13 -1.46 -2.20 3.66
C ILE A 13 -2.35 -1.05 3.24
N PRO A 14 -3.45 -1.34 2.53
CA PRO A 14 -4.37 -0.30 2.12
C PRO A 14 -5.39 -0.02 3.21
N CYS A 15 -5.97 1.16 3.20
CA CYS A 15 -7.10 1.43 4.06
C CYS A 15 -8.28 0.60 3.56
N SER A 16 -9.28 0.36 4.39
CA SER A 16 -10.40 -0.44 3.94
C SER A 16 -11.24 0.31 2.92
N GLY A 17 -11.43 1.59 3.13
CA GLY A 17 -11.94 2.48 2.08
C GLY A 17 -13.24 2.13 1.40
N ILE A 18 -14.08 1.31 1.99
CA ILE A 18 -15.36 0.99 1.40
C ILE A 18 -16.21 2.25 1.39
N GLY A 19 -16.82 2.53 0.30
CA GLY A 19 -17.71 3.67 0.21
C GLY A 19 -17.15 4.84 -0.56
N LYS A 20 -15.87 4.83 -0.88
CA LYS A 20 -15.28 5.91 -1.67
C LYS A 20 -14.34 5.35 -2.71
N VAL A 21 -14.29 6.03 -3.85
CA VAL A 21 -13.42 5.60 -4.94
C VAL A 21 -11.95 5.66 -4.54
N HIS A 22 -11.58 6.60 -3.67
CA HIS A 22 -10.19 6.69 -3.22
C HIS A 22 -9.77 5.42 -2.49
N GLY A 23 -10.68 4.85 -1.70
CA GLY A 23 -10.39 3.58 -1.03
C GLY A 23 -10.30 2.42 -2.01
N LEU A 24 -11.14 2.42 -3.02
CA LEU A 24 -11.06 1.39 -4.05
C LEU A 24 -9.73 1.46 -4.78
N ILE A 25 -9.25 2.68 -5.08
CA ILE A 25 -7.95 2.84 -5.71
C ILE A 25 -6.85 2.29 -4.82
N SER A 26 -6.90 2.56 -3.50
CA SER A 26 -5.86 2.05 -2.61
C SER A 26 -5.83 0.52 -2.63
N ARG A 27 -7.00 -0.10 -2.67
CA ARG A 27 -7.08 -1.56 -2.68
C ARG A 27 -6.61 -2.14 -4.00
N GLU A 28 -7.05 -1.56 -5.12
CA GLU A 28 -6.65 -2.07 -6.42
C GLU A 28 -5.15 -1.85 -6.67
N ALA A 29 -4.62 -0.72 -6.20
CA ALA A 29 -3.18 -0.50 -6.30
C ALA A 29 -2.42 -1.56 -5.53
N THR A 30 -2.90 -1.93 -4.34
CA THR A 30 -2.27 -2.98 -3.55
C THR A 30 -2.23 -4.30 -4.33
N TYR A 31 -3.34 -4.66 -4.96
CA TYR A 31 -3.39 -5.91 -5.72
C TYR A 31 -2.47 -5.87 -6.94
N LEU A 32 -2.34 -4.71 -7.59
CA LEU A 32 -1.40 -4.58 -8.68
C LEU A 32 0.04 -4.80 -8.20
N VAL A 33 0.37 -4.27 -7.04
CA VAL A 33 1.72 -4.43 -6.49
C VAL A 33 1.99 -5.88 -6.13
N THR A 34 1.10 -6.48 -5.34
CA THR A 34 1.36 -7.81 -4.81
C THR A 34 1.19 -8.90 -5.85
N GLY A 35 0.38 -8.67 -6.88
CA GLY A 35 0.10 -9.68 -7.89
C GLY A 35 0.85 -9.52 -9.19
N GLU A 36 1.26 -8.29 -9.53
CA GLU A 36 1.89 -8.07 -10.83
C GLU A 36 3.24 -7.40 -10.76
N LEU A 37 3.39 -6.34 -9.97
CA LEU A 37 4.62 -5.55 -10.03
C LEU A 37 5.71 -6.08 -9.14
N ALA A 38 5.37 -6.66 -8.01
CA ALA A 38 6.35 -7.16 -7.06
C ALA A 38 5.88 -8.43 -6.35
N PRO A 39 5.43 -9.44 -7.10
CA PRO A 39 4.97 -10.67 -6.46
C PRO A 39 6.13 -11.35 -5.73
N GLY A 40 5.84 -11.92 -4.58
CA GLY A 40 6.87 -12.56 -3.77
C GLY A 40 7.74 -11.61 -2.99
N ARG A 41 7.79 -10.35 -3.38
CA ARG A 41 8.57 -9.35 -2.65
C ARG A 41 7.68 -8.44 -1.83
N THR A 42 6.38 -8.52 -2.04
CA THR A 42 5.39 -7.76 -1.26
C THR A 42 4.25 -8.68 -0.88
N GLU A 43 3.61 -8.35 0.22
CA GLU A 43 2.42 -9.05 0.69
C GLU A 43 1.48 -8.02 1.29
N THR A 44 0.26 -8.41 1.52
CA THR A 44 -0.70 -7.51 2.13
C THR A 44 -1.44 -8.25 3.24
N LEU A 45 -2.11 -7.52 4.09
CA LEU A 45 -3.02 -8.10 5.07
C LEU A 45 -4.20 -7.16 5.25
N CYS A 46 -5.24 -7.69 5.83
CA CYS A 46 -6.47 -6.93 6.02
C CYS A 46 -6.32 -5.97 7.19
N LEU A 47 -6.58 -4.70 6.95
CA LEU A 47 -6.45 -3.69 8.00
C LEU A 47 -7.34 -4.01 9.21
N ALA A 48 -8.49 -4.63 8.98
CA ALA A 48 -9.37 -4.97 10.08
C ALA A 48 -8.71 -5.91 11.08
N LEU A 49 -7.78 -6.73 10.64
CA LEU A 49 -7.06 -7.60 11.57
C LEU A 49 -6.21 -6.79 12.53
N LEU A 50 -5.62 -5.70 12.07
CA LEU A 50 -4.87 -4.84 12.97
C LEU A 50 -5.80 -4.13 13.94
N VAL A 51 -6.94 -3.69 13.43
CA VAL A 51 -7.89 -2.98 14.27
C VAL A 51 -8.37 -3.88 15.41
N LYS A 52 -8.60 -5.15 15.11
CA LYS A 52 -9.07 -6.05 16.16
C LYS A 52 -7.93 -6.60 17.02
N GLY A 53 -6.69 -6.35 16.66
CA GLY A 53 -5.56 -6.82 17.46
C GLY A 53 -5.18 -8.27 17.23
N ASP A 54 -5.43 -8.79 16.02
CA ASP A 54 -5.05 -10.15 15.67
C ASP A 54 -3.54 -10.35 15.88
N ALA A 55 -3.17 -11.37 16.63
CA ALA A 55 -1.78 -11.55 17.04
C ALA A 55 -0.83 -11.73 15.87
N GLU A 56 -1.25 -12.48 14.85
CA GLU A 56 -0.38 -12.69 13.70
C GLU A 56 -0.21 -11.43 12.87
N ALA A 57 -1.28 -10.66 12.71
CA ALA A 57 -1.20 -9.42 11.95
C ALA A 57 -0.33 -8.40 12.68
N VAL A 58 -0.48 -8.29 13.99
CA VAL A 58 0.31 -7.37 14.79
C VAL A 58 1.78 -7.76 14.71
N ALA A 59 2.08 -9.05 14.85
CA ALA A 59 3.47 -9.51 14.75
C ALA A 59 4.06 -9.20 13.37
N ALA A 60 3.25 -9.36 12.32
CA ALA A 60 3.73 -9.13 10.96
C ALA A 60 4.12 -7.67 10.76
N VAL A 61 3.28 -6.73 11.20
CA VAL A 61 3.62 -5.32 10.97
C VAL A 61 4.81 -4.87 11.81
N ARG A 62 5.07 -5.54 12.93
CA ARG A 62 6.25 -5.22 13.71
C ARG A 62 7.53 -5.79 13.10
N ASP A 63 7.39 -6.86 12.35
CA ASP A 63 8.53 -7.61 11.84
C ASP A 63 8.92 -7.26 10.43
N HIS A 64 8.07 -6.59 9.70
CA HIS A 64 8.30 -6.25 8.29
C HIS A 64 8.28 -4.75 8.07
N ALA A 65 8.98 -4.30 7.06
CA ALA A 65 8.79 -2.92 6.60
C ALA A 65 7.39 -2.79 6.03
N CYS A 66 6.73 -1.69 6.31
CA CYS A 66 5.35 -1.48 5.88
C CYS A 66 5.22 -0.23 5.01
N ILE A 67 4.41 -0.34 3.96
CA ILE A 67 3.99 0.81 3.16
C ILE A 67 2.48 0.87 3.29
N THR A 68 1.95 2.00 3.71
CA THR A 68 0.51 2.15 3.83
C THR A 68 -0.03 2.97 2.67
N ILE A 69 -1.24 2.65 2.21
CA ILE A 69 -1.90 3.41 1.16
C ILE A 69 -3.26 3.83 1.69
N ASP A 70 -3.42 5.11 1.93
CA ASP A 70 -4.66 5.64 2.46
C ASP A 70 -5.38 6.48 1.42
N GLY A 71 -6.69 6.31 1.34
CA GLY A 71 -7.48 7.04 0.37
C GLY A 71 -7.71 8.48 0.75
N CYS A 72 -7.71 8.79 2.03
CA CYS A 72 -8.02 10.14 2.47
C CYS A 72 -7.11 10.56 3.61
N PRO A 73 -7.10 11.84 3.96
CA PRO A 73 -6.18 12.35 4.98
C PRO A 73 -6.35 11.76 6.37
N LYS A 74 -7.43 11.03 6.63
CA LYS A 74 -7.58 10.40 7.94
C LYS A 74 -6.52 9.35 8.19
N ALA A 75 -5.92 8.80 7.15
CA ALA A 75 -4.75 7.95 7.25
C ALA A 75 -4.97 6.74 8.16
N CYS A 76 -6.08 6.03 7.95
CA CYS A 76 -6.44 4.90 8.81
C CYS A 76 -5.40 3.80 8.77
N ALA A 77 -4.86 3.48 7.59
CA ALA A 77 -3.87 2.41 7.49
C ALA A 77 -2.60 2.79 8.23
N GLU A 78 -2.12 4.01 8.03
CA GLU A 78 -0.91 4.45 8.69
C GLU A 78 -1.07 4.43 10.20
N LYS A 79 -2.19 4.95 10.68
CA LYS A 79 -2.42 5.05 12.11
C LYS A 79 -2.54 3.67 12.76
N ASN A 80 -3.20 2.74 12.08
CA ASN A 80 -3.38 1.42 12.67
C ASN A 80 -2.11 0.59 12.66
N VAL A 81 -1.25 0.76 11.66
CA VAL A 81 0.04 0.12 11.67
C VAL A 81 0.84 0.62 12.88
N GLU A 82 0.83 1.93 13.11
CA GLU A 82 1.60 2.48 14.22
C GLU A 82 1.02 2.11 15.56
N MET A 83 -0.30 2.10 15.68
CA MET A 83 -0.91 1.68 16.93
C MET A 83 -0.61 0.22 17.25
N ALA A 84 -0.39 -0.59 16.25
CA ALA A 84 -0.04 -1.99 16.45
C ALA A 84 1.44 -2.18 16.79
N GLY A 85 2.22 -1.10 16.81
CA GLY A 85 3.63 -1.18 17.14
C GLY A 85 4.55 -1.31 15.94
N GLY A 86 3.99 -1.26 14.74
CA GLY A 86 4.78 -1.26 13.52
C GLY A 86 5.16 0.15 13.14
N ARG A 87 5.73 0.29 11.97
CA ARG A 87 6.10 1.60 11.47
C ARG A 87 5.79 1.67 9.99
N ALA A 88 5.09 2.71 9.60
CA ALA A 88 4.83 2.95 8.18
C ALA A 88 6.09 3.59 7.60
N ALA A 89 6.96 2.77 7.04
CA ALA A 89 8.21 3.26 6.47
C ALA A 89 7.94 4.24 5.33
N ARG A 90 6.84 4.02 4.62
CA ARG A 90 6.34 4.97 3.64
C ARG A 90 4.83 5.02 3.77
N ALA A 91 4.26 6.21 3.74
CA ALA A 91 2.82 6.41 3.82
C ALA A 91 2.38 7.13 2.56
N ILE A 92 1.59 6.46 1.74
CA ILE A 92 1.15 6.98 0.45
C ILE A 92 -0.30 7.39 0.58
N GLN A 93 -0.64 8.55 0.06
CA GLN A 93 -2.03 9.01 0.05
C GLN A 93 -2.53 9.12 -1.38
N VAL A 94 -3.63 8.43 -1.65
CA VAL A 94 -4.21 8.44 -2.99
C VAL A 94 -4.59 9.86 -3.40
N ALA A 95 -5.03 10.67 -2.43
CA ALA A 95 -5.42 12.05 -2.73
C ALA A 95 -4.30 12.84 -3.39
N GLU A 96 -3.05 12.51 -3.05
CA GLU A 96 -1.92 13.22 -3.68
C GLU A 96 -1.81 12.89 -5.16
N ALA A 97 -2.12 11.64 -5.53
CA ALA A 97 -2.05 11.26 -6.93
C ALA A 97 -3.09 12.00 -7.77
N PHE A 98 -4.23 12.35 -7.17
CA PHE A 98 -5.25 13.07 -7.90
C PHE A 98 -4.80 14.47 -8.33
N LYS A 99 -3.80 15.02 -7.67
CA LYS A 99 -3.33 16.34 -8.04
C LYS A 99 -2.76 16.40 -9.46
N GLU A 100 -2.25 15.27 -9.93
CA GLU A 100 -1.71 15.18 -11.28
C GLU A 100 -2.78 14.84 -12.30
N HIS A 101 -4.02 14.62 -11.88
CA HIS A 101 -5.09 14.16 -12.74
C HIS A 101 -6.32 15.05 -12.59
N ARG A 102 -6.12 16.35 -12.76
CA ARG A 102 -7.23 17.28 -12.64
C ARG A 102 -8.30 16.94 -13.66
N GLY A 103 -9.53 16.95 -13.22
CA GLY A 103 -10.64 16.64 -14.09
C GLY A 103 -10.90 15.16 -14.31
N ALA A 104 -10.08 14.30 -13.74
CA ALA A 104 -10.29 12.86 -13.90
C ALA A 104 -11.60 12.45 -13.26
N LYS A 105 -12.25 11.47 -13.88
CA LYS A 105 -13.48 10.89 -13.34
C LYS A 105 -13.20 9.43 -13.05
N PRO A 106 -12.73 9.12 -11.85
CA PRO A 106 -12.17 7.80 -11.56
C PRO A 106 -13.18 6.69 -11.40
N GLY A 107 -14.46 7.01 -11.29
CA GLY A 107 -15.47 6.00 -11.06
C GLY A 107 -16.08 6.17 -9.68
N ASN A 108 -16.47 5.07 -9.09
CA ASN A 108 -17.11 5.14 -7.78
C ASN A 108 -16.57 4.01 -6.89
N ALA A 109 -17.20 3.83 -5.75
CA ALA A 109 -16.69 2.87 -4.76
C ALA A 109 -16.72 1.43 -5.23
N THR A 110 -17.50 1.14 -6.27
CA THR A 110 -17.64 -0.25 -6.73
C THR A 110 -16.94 -0.53 -8.05
N GLY A 111 -16.45 0.49 -8.74
CA GLY A 111 -15.76 0.23 -10.00
C GLY A 111 -14.99 1.43 -10.48
N LEU A 112 -13.83 1.16 -11.07
CA LEU A 112 -12.98 2.21 -11.61
C LEU A 112 -13.20 2.35 -13.11
N THR A 113 -13.12 3.60 -13.57
CA THR A 113 -13.08 3.90 -15.00
C THR A 113 -11.63 3.78 -15.47
N ASP A 114 -11.40 4.03 -16.75
CA ASP A 114 -10.04 4.08 -17.27
C ASP A 114 -9.21 5.12 -16.52
N ASP A 115 -9.81 6.28 -16.20
CA ASP A 115 -9.11 7.29 -15.41
C ASP A 115 -8.74 6.75 -14.03
N GLY A 116 -9.66 6.04 -13.40
CA GLY A 116 -9.40 5.46 -12.08
C GLY A 116 -8.29 4.43 -12.13
N TRP A 117 -8.29 3.59 -13.17
CA TRP A 117 -7.23 2.60 -13.30
C TRP A 117 -5.88 3.25 -13.58
N ALA A 118 -5.86 4.35 -14.33
CA ALA A 118 -4.60 5.06 -14.57
C ALA A 118 -4.02 5.56 -13.25
N ILE A 119 -4.87 6.10 -12.38
CA ILE A 119 -4.42 6.57 -11.08
C ILE A 119 -3.95 5.39 -10.21
N ALA A 120 -4.71 4.29 -10.23
CA ALA A 120 -4.32 3.12 -9.45
C ALA A 120 -2.97 2.57 -9.90
N ARG A 121 -2.71 2.55 -11.19
CA ARG A 121 -1.42 2.07 -11.70
C ARG A 121 -0.29 3.00 -11.33
N GLU A 122 -0.54 4.30 -11.31
CA GLU A 122 0.48 5.25 -10.90
C GLU A 122 0.83 5.07 -9.42
N VAL A 123 -0.18 4.89 -8.57
CA VAL A 123 0.05 4.64 -7.16
C VAL A 123 0.81 3.33 -6.99
N ALA A 124 0.39 2.29 -7.72
CA ALA A 124 1.03 0.99 -7.61
C ALA A 124 2.51 1.06 -8.02
N ALA A 125 2.82 1.80 -9.09
CA ALA A 125 4.21 1.91 -9.53
C ALA A 125 5.06 2.61 -8.47
N ALA A 126 4.50 3.64 -7.84
CA ALA A 126 5.21 4.34 -6.78
C ALA A 126 5.47 3.41 -5.59
N VAL A 127 4.46 2.62 -5.22
CA VAL A 127 4.60 1.68 -4.10
C VAL A 127 5.63 0.62 -4.43
N ALA A 128 5.60 0.07 -5.63
CA ALA A 128 6.56 -0.97 -6.02
C ALA A 128 7.99 -0.44 -5.97
N GLY A 129 8.19 0.80 -6.39
CA GLY A 129 9.51 1.43 -6.32
C GLY A 129 9.98 1.61 -4.89
N GLU A 130 9.06 2.03 -3.99
CA GLU A 130 9.43 2.18 -2.59
C GLU A 130 9.71 0.82 -1.94
N ALA A 131 8.96 -0.21 -2.32
CA ALA A 131 9.19 -1.54 -1.79
C ALA A 131 10.59 -2.05 -2.16
N SER A 132 11.01 -1.78 -3.40
CA SER A 132 12.36 -2.15 -3.81
C SER A 132 13.40 -1.45 -2.97
N ARG A 133 13.22 -0.16 -2.72
CA ARG A 133 14.17 0.57 -1.89
C ARG A 133 14.23 0.03 -0.48
N LEU A 134 13.08 -0.33 0.07
CA LEU A 134 13.05 -0.85 1.44
C LEU A 134 13.67 -2.24 1.54
N ARG A 135 13.72 -2.97 0.43
CA ARG A 135 14.34 -4.29 0.43
C ARG A 135 15.83 -4.22 0.12
N GLY A 136 16.44 -3.06 0.36
CA GLY A 136 17.88 -2.97 0.21
C GLY A 136 18.31 -2.27 -1.05
N GLY A 137 17.37 -1.71 -1.75
CA GLY A 137 17.70 -0.91 -2.90
C GLY A 137 18.32 -1.68 -4.03
N GLU A 138 17.97 -2.93 -4.10
CA GLU A 138 18.61 -3.73 -5.07
C GLU A 138 18.45 -3.22 -6.45
N GLU A 139 17.42 -2.54 -6.68
CA GLU A 139 17.19 -2.11 -7.94
C GLU A 139 17.79 -0.89 -8.22
N VAL A 140 18.30 -0.44 -7.27
CA VAL A 140 18.83 0.66 -7.43
C VAL A 140 19.72 0.64 -8.44
N THR A 141 19.79 0.27 -8.72
CA THR A 141 20.47 0.18 -9.45
C THR A 141 20.45 0.17 -10.50
N ARG A 142 20.13 0.30 -10.66
CA ARG A 142 20.17 0.20 -11.60
C ARG A 142 19.78 0.29 -12.32
#